data_676625c3e9a3464c1e0045046ab7e30d
#
_entry.id   676625c3e9a3464c1e0045046ab7e30d
#
_cell.length_a   1.000
_cell.length_b   1.000
_cell.length_c   1.000
_cell.angle_alpha   90.00
_cell.angle_beta   90.00
_cell.angle_gamma   90.00
#
_symmetry.space_group_name_H-M   'P 1'
#
loop_
_entity.id
_entity.type
_entity.pdbx_description
1 polymer ?
#
loop_
_entity_poly.entity_id
_entity_poly.type
_entity_poly.pdbx_seq_one_letter_code
_entity_poly.pdbx_strand_id
1 'polypeptide(L)'
;MNLLEKKIENRIKILIYFLLIIASIDILLTFFDKSVVGNLKHFGDAELYFCALQKYTANLDPYGNMDCFGKTAMHFQYTPLSLVLLYPLNFFDLSTYKYFWIFIELLSIVVIFIYSKKIFKFDTNAFILCLFVLFSFGGTGWSGFLSGNISVILSAVILFGIYKLTQNKVLPYIVTIIFASIFKPYLLLFFLSGFVIYKNNFFKYIFKSLIFLIFIHFICFYFNQDLYLNYLKIINISTTSFFYTNFGSGIGLIGLGNGLFNKFQVLNSNYTMPQFIQIFWLTIVFIFSLAFIFYTNDTNNKRKLCYSLILASFLNPYLMNYDLYISIISIIYLSENSLLYKNKTFNKLFPLFLLLFITTIHDKFACFFLLSVIIFLFFIKNISNLKTKKI
;
A
#
# COMPACT_ATOMS: atom_id res chain seq x y z
N MET A 1 -7.09 -27.78 -28.57
CA MET A 1 -6.08 -28.05 -27.52
C MET A 1 -5.98 -29.55 -27.34
N ASN A 2 -4.81 -30.13 -27.61
CA ASN A 2 -4.60 -31.58 -27.54
C ASN A 2 -4.75 -32.07 -26.10
N LEU A 3 -5.29 -33.27 -25.90
CA LEU A 3 -5.41 -33.89 -24.54
C LEU A 3 -4.10 -33.90 -23.77
N LEU A 4 -2.97 -34.03 -24.47
CA LEU A 4 -1.63 -33.98 -23.91
C LEU A 4 -1.29 -32.58 -23.35
N GLU A 5 -1.61 -31.52 -24.09
CA GLU A 5 -1.38 -30.12 -23.63
C GLU A 5 -2.18 -29.80 -22.37
N LYS A 6 -3.43 -30.25 -22.30
CA LYS A 6 -4.28 -30.07 -21.11
C LYS A 6 -3.73 -30.82 -19.90
N LYS A 7 -3.18 -32.01 -20.10
CA LYS A 7 -2.58 -32.83 -19.04
C LYS A 7 -1.28 -32.18 -18.51
N ILE A 8 -0.46 -31.62 -19.40
CA ILE A 8 0.77 -30.88 -19.03
C ILE A 8 0.41 -29.60 -18.28
N GLU A 9 -0.54 -28.81 -18.77
CA GLU A 9 -1.03 -27.59 -18.11
C GLU A 9 -1.50 -27.87 -16.67
N ASN A 10 -2.27 -28.94 -16.46
CA ASN A 10 -2.76 -29.31 -15.13
C ASN A 10 -1.62 -29.74 -14.20
N ARG A 11 -0.62 -30.47 -14.68
CA ARG A 11 0.55 -30.87 -13.87
C ARG A 11 1.38 -29.66 -13.45
N ILE A 12 1.61 -28.71 -14.35
CA ILE A 12 2.33 -27.48 -14.05
C ILE A 12 1.55 -26.65 -13.01
N LYS A 13 0.22 -26.54 -13.15
CA LYS A 13 -0.61 -25.84 -12.14
C LYS A 13 -0.50 -26.47 -10.76
N ILE A 14 -0.60 -27.80 -10.68
CA ILE A 14 -0.47 -28.54 -9.40
C ILE A 14 0.90 -28.27 -8.77
N LEU A 15 1.97 -28.32 -9.57
CA LEU A 15 3.32 -28.03 -9.07
C LEU A 15 3.46 -26.60 -8.53
N ILE A 16 2.92 -25.60 -9.26
CA ILE A 16 2.97 -24.22 -8.82
C ILE A 16 2.17 -24.03 -7.54
N TYR A 17 0.97 -24.63 -7.42
CA TYR A 17 0.20 -24.55 -6.17
C TYR A 17 0.92 -25.19 -4.99
N PHE A 18 1.58 -26.31 -5.22
CA PHE A 18 2.39 -26.98 -4.20
C PHE A 18 3.54 -26.08 -3.72
N LEU A 19 4.28 -25.46 -4.66
CA LEU A 19 5.36 -24.51 -4.32
C LEU A 19 4.84 -23.26 -3.60
N LEU A 20 3.66 -22.75 -3.98
CA LEU A 20 3.03 -21.64 -3.29
C LEU A 20 2.63 -21.98 -1.86
N ILE A 21 2.11 -23.18 -1.65
CA ILE A 21 1.77 -23.65 -0.29
C ILE A 21 3.05 -23.75 0.56
N ILE A 22 4.12 -24.30 0.01
CA ILE A 22 5.42 -24.38 0.72
C ILE A 22 5.92 -22.97 1.06
N ALA A 23 5.94 -22.05 0.11
CA ALA A 23 6.38 -20.68 0.35
C ALA A 23 5.49 -19.96 1.39
N SER A 24 4.18 -20.20 1.38
CA SER A 24 3.26 -19.65 2.37
C SER A 24 3.51 -20.23 3.77
N ILE A 25 3.80 -21.54 3.87
CA ILE A 25 4.15 -22.20 5.14
C ILE A 25 5.47 -21.64 5.66
N ASP A 26 6.48 -21.48 4.81
CA ASP A 26 7.78 -20.92 5.18
C ASP A 26 7.64 -19.50 5.75
N ILE A 27 6.85 -18.66 5.10
CA ILE A 27 6.52 -17.31 5.58
C ILE A 27 5.83 -17.38 6.95
N LEU A 28 4.82 -18.25 7.12
CA LEU A 28 4.13 -18.42 8.38
C LEU A 28 5.08 -18.89 9.49
N LEU A 29 5.91 -19.89 9.24
CA LEU A 29 6.89 -20.38 10.19
C LEU A 29 7.89 -19.27 10.57
N THR A 30 8.37 -18.51 9.62
CA THR A 30 9.27 -17.37 9.87
C THR A 30 8.60 -16.32 10.77
N PHE A 31 7.32 -16.06 10.59
CA PHE A 31 6.57 -15.15 11.45
C PHE A 31 6.33 -15.74 12.84
N PHE A 32 6.00 -17.01 12.94
CA PHE A 32 5.86 -17.70 14.23
C PHE A 32 7.17 -17.69 15.01
N ASP A 33 8.28 -18.01 14.36
CA ASP A 33 9.60 -18.04 14.99
C ASP A 33 10.02 -16.64 15.48
N LYS A 34 9.82 -15.61 14.68
CA LYS A 34 10.07 -14.22 15.08
C LYS A 34 9.13 -13.74 16.19
N SER A 35 7.90 -14.23 16.24
CA SER A 35 6.95 -13.85 17.29
C SER A 35 7.25 -14.52 18.63
N VAL A 36 7.76 -15.76 18.60
CA VAL A 36 8.10 -16.53 19.79
C VAL A 36 9.48 -16.17 20.33
N VAL A 37 10.47 -16.00 19.43
CA VAL A 37 11.87 -15.77 19.79
C VAL A 37 12.24 -14.28 19.83
N GLY A 38 11.58 -13.43 19.03
CA GLY A 38 12.01 -12.05 18.73
C GLY A 38 11.29 -10.93 19.48
N ASN A 39 10.46 -11.19 20.48
CA ASN A 39 9.66 -10.15 21.19
C ASN A 39 8.81 -9.25 20.26
N LEU A 40 8.51 -9.68 19.02
CA LEU A 40 7.54 -9.00 18.19
C LEU A 40 6.16 -9.16 18.83
N LYS A 41 5.68 -8.10 19.47
CA LYS A 41 4.34 -8.09 20.03
C LYS A 41 3.31 -8.23 18.91
N HIS A 42 2.48 -9.26 18.99
CA HIS A 42 1.26 -9.30 18.19
C HIS A 42 0.43 -8.05 18.47
N PHE A 43 -0.09 -7.40 17.42
CA PHE A 43 -0.88 -6.18 17.52
C PHE A 43 -0.15 -4.95 18.12
N GLY A 44 1.17 -4.85 17.91
CA GLY A 44 1.96 -3.72 18.42
C GLY A 44 1.51 -2.35 17.89
N ASP A 45 1.06 -2.27 16.63
CA ASP A 45 0.53 -1.02 16.05
C ASP A 45 -0.84 -0.68 16.65
N ALA A 46 -1.72 -1.67 16.86
CA ALA A 46 -3.00 -1.45 17.52
C ALA A 46 -2.81 -1.02 19.00
N GLU A 47 -1.85 -1.60 19.72
CA GLU A 47 -1.47 -1.13 21.07
C GLU A 47 -0.97 0.31 21.06
N LEU A 48 -0.20 0.70 20.04
CA LEU A 48 0.29 2.06 19.87
C LEU A 48 -0.87 3.05 19.68
N TYR A 49 -1.87 2.70 18.85
CA TYR A 49 -3.05 3.56 18.67
C TYR A 49 -3.84 3.70 19.97
N PHE A 50 -4.02 2.63 20.69
CA PHE A 50 -4.70 2.65 21.98
C PHE A 50 -3.96 3.50 23.00
N CYS A 51 -2.63 3.37 23.10
CA CYS A 51 -1.80 4.17 23.97
C CYS A 51 -1.90 5.66 23.65
N ALA A 52 -1.78 6.03 22.37
CA ALA A 52 -1.91 7.42 21.92
C ALA A 52 -3.30 7.99 22.26
N LEU A 53 -4.34 7.17 22.10
CA LEU A 53 -5.71 7.57 22.42
C LEU A 53 -5.89 7.80 23.93
N GLN A 54 -5.36 6.92 24.79
CA GLN A 54 -5.42 7.07 26.25
C GLN A 54 -4.68 8.35 26.69
N LYS A 55 -3.51 8.65 26.13
CA LYS A 55 -2.80 9.89 26.41
C LYS A 55 -3.60 11.12 25.98
N TYR A 56 -4.16 11.07 24.77
CA TYR A 56 -4.98 12.17 24.24
C TYR A 56 -6.18 12.47 25.14
N THR A 57 -6.88 11.43 25.60
CA THR A 57 -8.04 11.59 26.50
C THR A 57 -7.68 12.04 27.90
N ALA A 58 -6.47 11.72 28.37
CA ALA A 58 -5.92 12.20 29.62
C ALA A 58 -5.26 13.60 29.54
N ASN A 59 -5.40 14.29 28.41
CA ASN A 59 -4.71 15.57 28.11
C ASN A 59 -3.19 15.50 28.23
N LEU A 60 -2.61 14.33 27.97
CA LEU A 60 -1.16 14.12 27.88
C LEU A 60 -0.74 14.14 26.41
N ASP A 61 0.56 14.33 26.15
CA ASP A 61 1.09 14.35 24.79
C ASP A 61 1.06 12.95 24.14
N PRO A 62 0.21 12.69 23.13
CA PRO A 62 0.14 11.40 22.45
C PRO A 62 1.30 11.16 21.49
N TYR A 63 2.14 12.17 21.24
CA TYR A 63 3.33 12.10 20.38
C TYR A 63 4.63 11.94 21.16
N GLY A 64 4.58 12.06 22.48
CA GLY A 64 5.71 11.83 23.37
C GLY A 64 6.11 10.36 23.49
N ASN A 65 6.88 10.05 24.54
CA ASN A 65 7.29 8.66 24.80
C ASN A 65 6.06 7.75 25.00
N MET A 66 6.04 6.62 24.27
CA MET A 66 4.97 5.63 24.32
C MET A 66 5.34 4.48 25.27
N ASP A 67 5.23 4.75 26.57
CA ASP A 67 5.55 3.80 27.67
C ASP A 67 4.31 3.23 28.36
N CYS A 68 3.13 3.28 27.72
CA CYS A 68 1.85 2.86 28.30
C CYS A 68 1.82 1.42 28.81
N PHE A 69 2.71 0.55 28.35
CA PHE A 69 2.72 -0.88 28.68
C PHE A 69 4.08 -1.37 29.17
N GLY A 70 4.88 -0.48 29.77
CA GLY A 70 6.19 -0.82 30.34
C GLY A 70 7.28 -1.14 29.29
N LYS A 71 7.04 -0.80 28.03
CA LYS A 71 8.01 -0.96 26.94
C LYS A 71 8.03 0.33 26.12
N THR A 72 9.22 0.78 25.73
CA THR A 72 9.38 1.87 24.77
C THR A 72 8.80 1.45 23.43
N ALA A 73 7.61 1.94 23.11
CA ALA A 73 6.98 1.75 21.83
C ALA A 73 7.46 2.77 20.81
N MET A 74 7.23 2.49 19.53
CA MET A 74 7.42 3.47 18.47
C MET A 74 6.53 4.70 18.71
N HIS A 75 6.94 5.85 18.18
CA HIS A 75 6.13 7.08 18.26
C HIS A 75 4.86 6.95 17.42
N PHE A 76 3.76 7.51 17.91
CA PHE A 76 2.54 7.69 17.13
C PHE A 76 2.79 8.71 16.02
N GLN A 77 2.60 8.32 14.76
CA GLN A 77 2.98 9.13 13.59
C GLN A 77 1.79 9.55 12.72
N TYR A 78 0.59 9.32 13.18
CA TYR A 78 -0.63 9.67 12.45
C TYR A 78 -1.06 11.10 12.78
N THR A 79 -1.85 11.71 11.89
CA THR A 79 -2.28 13.09 12.08
C THR A 79 -3.12 13.27 13.36
N PRO A 80 -3.15 14.46 13.97
CA PRO A 80 -3.99 14.75 15.12
C PRO A 80 -5.48 14.44 14.89
N LEU A 81 -5.97 14.66 13.68
CA LEU A 81 -7.35 14.37 13.32
C LEU A 81 -7.68 12.87 13.40
N SER A 82 -6.67 12.00 13.23
CA SER A 82 -6.87 10.55 13.41
C SER A 82 -7.21 10.16 14.85
N LEU A 83 -6.69 10.88 15.85
CA LEU A 83 -7.05 10.67 17.26
C LEU A 83 -8.52 11.02 17.52
N VAL A 84 -9.02 12.07 16.89
CA VAL A 84 -10.44 12.44 16.97
C VAL A 84 -11.32 11.33 16.38
N LEU A 85 -10.91 10.74 15.25
CA LEU A 85 -11.64 9.62 14.62
C LEU A 85 -11.58 8.33 15.46
N LEU A 86 -10.49 8.10 16.17
CA LEU A 86 -10.32 6.94 17.06
C LEU A 86 -10.98 7.15 18.44
N TYR A 87 -11.36 8.40 18.78
CA TYR A 87 -11.90 8.75 20.09
C TYR A 87 -13.02 7.84 20.58
N PRO A 88 -14.00 7.40 19.75
CA PRO A 88 -15.03 6.48 20.17
C PRO A 88 -14.53 5.13 20.74
N LEU A 89 -13.29 4.74 20.39
CA LEU A 89 -12.69 3.50 20.87
C LEU A 89 -12.10 3.62 22.27
N ASN A 90 -12.06 4.83 22.84
CA ASN A 90 -11.56 5.07 24.21
C ASN A 90 -12.43 4.42 25.31
N PHE A 91 -13.66 4.07 24.99
CA PHE A 91 -14.57 3.39 25.93
C PHE A 91 -14.23 1.91 26.16
N PHE A 92 -13.33 1.35 25.35
CA PHE A 92 -12.92 -0.04 25.50
C PHE A 92 -11.71 -0.14 26.45
N ASP A 93 -11.65 -1.23 27.21
CA ASP A 93 -10.38 -1.67 27.79
C ASP A 93 -9.46 -2.26 26.73
N LEU A 94 -8.17 -2.42 27.02
CA LEU A 94 -7.17 -2.88 26.04
C LEU A 94 -7.55 -4.24 25.42
N SER A 95 -8.10 -5.16 26.20
CA SER A 95 -8.46 -6.50 25.73
C SER A 95 -9.59 -6.43 24.72
N THR A 96 -10.69 -5.73 25.09
CA THR A 96 -11.85 -5.51 24.19
C THR A 96 -11.45 -4.73 22.95
N TYR A 97 -10.58 -3.72 23.08
CA TYR A 97 -10.03 -2.97 21.94
C TYR A 97 -9.30 -3.89 20.96
N LYS A 98 -8.45 -4.79 21.43
CA LYS A 98 -7.73 -5.75 20.58
C LYS A 98 -8.69 -6.69 19.83
N TYR A 99 -9.68 -7.26 20.52
CA TYR A 99 -10.68 -8.13 19.87
C TYR A 99 -11.49 -7.36 18.81
N PHE A 100 -11.87 -6.14 19.12
CA PHE A 100 -12.58 -5.27 18.17
C PHE A 100 -11.70 -4.95 16.95
N TRP A 101 -10.40 -4.67 17.17
CA TRP A 101 -9.45 -4.40 16.11
C TRP A 101 -9.25 -5.60 15.19
N ILE A 102 -9.04 -6.79 15.75
CA ILE A 102 -8.97 -8.05 15.00
C ILE A 102 -10.23 -8.26 14.14
N PHE A 103 -11.40 -8.05 14.73
CA PHE A 103 -12.67 -8.19 14.02
C PHE A 103 -12.76 -7.24 12.82
N ILE A 104 -12.40 -5.97 12.97
CA ILE A 104 -12.42 -4.99 11.89
C ILE A 104 -11.39 -5.35 10.81
N GLU A 105 -10.21 -5.82 11.17
CA GLU A 105 -9.21 -6.24 10.19
C GLU A 105 -9.67 -7.47 9.40
N LEU A 106 -10.22 -8.48 10.04
CA LEU A 106 -10.81 -9.64 9.36
C LEU A 106 -11.93 -9.23 8.40
N LEU A 107 -12.82 -8.34 8.85
CA LEU A 107 -13.86 -7.77 7.99
C LEU A 107 -13.25 -7.01 6.81
N SER A 108 -12.18 -6.26 7.04
CA SER A 108 -11.48 -5.51 5.99
C SER A 108 -10.84 -6.43 4.95
N ILE A 109 -10.26 -7.55 5.35
CA ILE A 109 -9.74 -8.57 4.43
C ILE A 109 -10.87 -9.10 3.54
N VAL A 110 -12.01 -9.45 4.12
CA VAL A 110 -13.19 -9.89 3.37
C VAL A 110 -13.66 -8.82 2.38
N VAL A 111 -13.70 -7.56 2.81
CA VAL A 111 -14.07 -6.41 1.96
C VAL A 111 -13.09 -6.24 0.80
N ILE A 112 -11.77 -6.36 1.06
CA ILE A 112 -10.73 -6.33 0.04
C ILE A 112 -11.01 -7.37 -1.05
N PHE A 113 -11.31 -8.62 -0.68
CA PHE A 113 -11.62 -9.68 -1.64
C PHE A 113 -12.89 -9.41 -2.44
N ILE A 114 -13.97 -9.01 -1.77
CA ILE A 114 -15.26 -8.75 -2.42
C ILE A 114 -15.11 -7.64 -3.46
N TYR A 115 -14.50 -6.52 -3.11
CA TYR A 115 -14.38 -5.40 -4.04
C TYR A 115 -13.33 -5.63 -5.12
N SER A 116 -12.25 -6.33 -4.83
CA SER A 116 -11.29 -6.76 -5.85
C SER A 116 -11.97 -7.58 -6.94
N LYS A 117 -12.78 -8.58 -6.56
CA LYS A 117 -13.55 -9.38 -7.53
C LYS A 117 -14.57 -8.55 -8.30
N LYS A 118 -15.29 -7.63 -7.64
CA LYS A 118 -16.29 -6.76 -8.30
C LYS A 118 -15.65 -5.78 -9.30
N ILE A 119 -14.47 -5.23 -8.99
CA ILE A 119 -13.77 -4.26 -9.83
C ILE A 119 -13.15 -4.96 -11.04
N PHE A 120 -12.40 -6.02 -10.80
CA PHE A 120 -11.50 -6.60 -11.80
C PHE A 120 -12.08 -7.83 -12.49
N LYS A 121 -13.06 -8.53 -11.89
CA LYS A 121 -13.66 -9.77 -12.43
C LYS A 121 -12.59 -10.81 -12.77
N PHE A 122 -11.76 -11.16 -11.77
CA PHE A 122 -10.69 -12.13 -11.92
C PHE A 122 -11.21 -13.51 -12.33
N ASP A 123 -10.47 -14.16 -13.21
CA ASP A 123 -10.60 -15.59 -13.50
C ASP A 123 -9.91 -16.44 -12.41
N THR A 124 -8.97 -15.85 -11.69
CA THR A 124 -8.24 -16.48 -10.59
C THR A 124 -9.19 -16.91 -9.48
N ASN A 125 -8.98 -18.12 -8.96
CA ASN A 125 -9.74 -18.65 -7.83
C ASN A 125 -9.57 -17.72 -6.60
N ALA A 126 -10.65 -17.55 -5.83
CA ALA A 126 -10.65 -16.71 -4.63
C ALA A 126 -9.57 -17.13 -3.61
N PHE A 127 -9.30 -18.43 -3.48
CA PHE A 127 -8.25 -18.95 -2.60
C PHE A 127 -6.86 -18.49 -3.04
N ILE A 128 -6.54 -18.56 -4.33
CA ILE A 128 -5.27 -18.10 -4.89
C ILE A 128 -5.12 -16.60 -4.71
N LEU A 129 -6.18 -15.82 -4.97
CA LEU A 129 -6.17 -14.39 -4.72
C LEU A 129 -5.89 -14.09 -3.23
N CYS A 130 -6.42 -14.90 -2.32
CA CYS A 130 -6.17 -14.81 -0.90
C CYS A 130 -4.69 -15.03 -0.56
N LEU A 131 -4.10 -16.10 -1.08
CA LEU A 131 -2.68 -16.39 -0.91
C LEU A 131 -1.80 -15.26 -1.44
N PHE A 132 -2.14 -14.68 -2.58
CA PHE A 132 -1.44 -13.52 -3.12
C PHE A 132 -1.43 -12.34 -2.14
N VAL A 133 -2.61 -11.94 -1.70
CA VAL A 133 -2.76 -10.75 -0.86
C VAL A 133 -2.07 -10.94 0.49
N LEU A 134 -2.11 -12.15 1.04
CA LEU A 134 -1.53 -12.42 2.35
C LEU A 134 -0.01 -12.63 2.31
N PHE A 135 0.51 -13.32 1.29
CA PHE A 135 1.87 -13.82 1.30
C PHE A 135 2.83 -13.17 0.30
N SER A 136 2.36 -12.25 -0.57
CA SER A 136 3.26 -11.54 -1.47
C SER A 136 4.30 -10.72 -0.72
N PHE A 137 5.47 -10.57 -1.32
CA PHE A 137 6.58 -9.76 -0.78
C PHE A 137 6.95 -10.13 0.66
N GLY A 138 7.13 -11.40 0.94
CA GLY A 138 7.51 -11.87 2.27
C GLY A 138 6.40 -11.76 3.32
N GLY A 139 5.13 -11.79 2.89
CA GLY A 139 3.98 -11.83 3.80
C GLY A 139 3.33 -10.47 4.08
N THR A 140 3.23 -9.63 3.06
CA THR A 140 2.63 -8.29 3.12
C THR A 140 1.33 -8.25 3.94
N GLY A 141 0.36 -9.06 3.54
CA GLY A 141 -0.95 -9.05 4.20
C GLY A 141 -0.91 -9.62 5.60
N TRP A 142 -0.13 -10.67 5.79
CA TRP A 142 0.04 -11.30 7.08
C TRP A 142 0.76 -10.38 8.07
N SER A 143 1.81 -9.68 7.61
CA SER A 143 2.52 -8.69 8.41
C SER A 143 1.59 -7.56 8.89
N GLY A 144 0.77 -7.02 8.00
CA GLY A 144 -0.20 -5.97 8.36
C GLY A 144 -1.21 -6.44 9.40
N PHE A 145 -1.77 -7.63 9.20
CA PHE A 145 -2.72 -8.23 10.13
C PHE A 145 -2.10 -8.52 11.49
N LEU A 146 -0.90 -9.13 11.55
CA LEU A 146 -0.24 -9.44 12.82
C LEU A 146 0.20 -8.21 13.61
N SER A 147 0.59 -7.14 12.91
CA SER A 147 0.95 -5.89 13.59
C SER A 147 -0.26 -5.10 14.09
N GLY A 148 -1.45 -5.40 13.59
CA GLY A 148 -2.65 -4.59 13.82
C GLY A 148 -2.58 -3.25 13.10
N ASN A 149 -1.96 -3.21 11.89
CA ASN A 149 -1.75 -1.96 11.18
C ASN A 149 -3.01 -1.49 10.46
N ILE A 150 -3.36 -0.23 10.65
CA ILE A 150 -4.53 0.40 10.03
C ILE A 150 -4.54 0.32 8.49
N SER A 151 -3.41 0.05 7.84
CA SER A 151 -3.33 -0.07 6.36
C SER A 151 -4.26 -1.13 5.79
N VAL A 152 -4.53 -2.19 6.52
CA VAL A 152 -5.51 -3.22 6.12
C VAL A 152 -6.90 -2.60 5.96
N ILE A 153 -7.32 -1.84 6.98
CA ILE A 153 -8.62 -1.14 7.01
C ILE A 153 -8.67 -0.07 5.92
N LEU A 154 -7.62 0.73 5.80
CA LEU A 154 -7.56 1.80 4.80
C LEU A 154 -7.57 1.25 3.38
N SER A 155 -6.91 0.12 3.12
CA SER A 155 -6.95 -0.56 1.81
C SER A 155 -8.35 -1.04 1.45
N ALA A 156 -9.11 -1.56 2.42
CA ALA A 156 -10.51 -1.94 2.22
C ALA A 156 -11.39 -0.72 1.87
N VAL A 157 -11.20 0.39 2.59
CA VAL A 157 -11.91 1.65 2.36
C VAL A 157 -11.59 2.21 0.98
N ILE A 158 -10.32 2.23 0.58
CA ILE A 158 -9.89 2.71 -0.74
C ILE A 158 -10.48 1.83 -1.86
N LEU A 159 -10.45 0.51 -1.72
CA LEU A 159 -11.04 -0.40 -2.72
C LEU A 159 -12.54 -0.23 -2.83
N PHE A 160 -13.25 0.01 -1.73
CA PHE A 160 -14.66 0.39 -1.79
C PHE A 160 -14.86 1.69 -2.59
N GLY A 161 -14.04 2.72 -2.35
CA GLY A 161 -14.07 3.96 -3.11
C GLY A 161 -13.80 3.75 -4.60
N ILE A 162 -12.78 2.96 -4.94
CA ILE A 162 -12.45 2.60 -6.33
C ILE A 162 -13.62 1.87 -6.99
N TYR A 163 -14.28 0.96 -6.28
CA TYR A 163 -15.50 0.33 -6.78
C TYR A 163 -16.60 1.34 -7.09
N LYS A 164 -16.80 2.34 -6.22
CA LYS A 164 -17.75 3.44 -6.50
C LYS A 164 -17.33 4.27 -7.70
N LEU A 165 -16.03 4.53 -7.86
CA LEU A 165 -15.47 5.21 -9.02
C LEU A 165 -15.78 4.45 -10.33
N THR A 166 -15.66 3.11 -10.34
CA THR A 166 -16.01 2.29 -11.51
C THR A 166 -17.52 2.31 -11.83
N GLN A 167 -18.34 2.71 -10.87
CA GLN A 167 -19.79 2.93 -11.04
C GLN A 167 -20.16 4.38 -11.38
N ASN A 168 -19.19 5.23 -11.73
CA ASN A 168 -19.37 6.66 -11.97
C ASN A 168 -19.82 7.47 -10.73
N LYS A 169 -19.63 6.92 -9.52
CA LYS A 169 -19.97 7.60 -8.26
C LYS A 169 -18.73 8.28 -7.69
N VAL A 170 -18.44 9.50 -8.15
CA VAL A 170 -17.21 10.23 -7.79
C VAL A 170 -17.19 10.65 -6.32
N LEU A 171 -18.31 11.13 -5.76
CA LEU A 171 -18.34 11.65 -4.39
C LEU A 171 -17.98 10.60 -3.32
N PRO A 172 -18.57 9.39 -3.29
CA PRO A 172 -18.15 8.34 -2.36
C PRO A 172 -16.67 7.96 -2.49
N TYR A 173 -16.12 7.94 -3.72
CA TYR A 173 -14.70 7.71 -3.92
C TYR A 173 -13.85 8.80 -3.26
N ILE A 174 -14.18 10.06 -3.46
CA ILE A 174 -13.46 11.18 -2.85
C ILE A 174 -13.50 11.09 -1.32
N VAL A 175 -14.68 10.83 -0.75
CA VAL A 175 -14.84 10.70 0.70
C VAL A 175 -13.95 9.60 1.27
N THR A 176 -13.86 8.46 0.59
CA THR A 176 -13.00 7.34 1.05
C THR A 176 -11.52 7.68 0.99
N ILE A 177 -11.05 8.40 -0.05
CA ILE A 177 -9.65 8.81 -0.14
C ILE A 177 -9.32 9.87 0.92
N ILE A 178 -10.20 10.86 1.13
CA ILE A 178 -10.03 11.86 2.19
C ILE A 178 -9.98 11.17 3.56
N PHE A 179 -10.92 10.27 3.85
CA PHE A 179 -10.92 9.52 5.10
C PHE A 179 -9.60 8.76 5.32
N ALA A 180 -9.14 8.05 4.31
CA ALA A 180 -7.87 7.32 4.39
C ALA A 180 -6.68 8.27 4.60
N SER A 181 -6.68 9.44 3.97
CA SER A 181 -5.61 10.43 4.07
C SER A 181 -5.52 11.12 5.44
N ILE A 182 -6.60 11.14 6.22
CA ILE A 182 -6.57 11.62 7.60
C ILE A 182 -5.60 10.79 8.43
N PHE A 183 -5.55 9.49 8.22
CA PHE A 183 -4.56 8.63 8.89
C PHE A 183 -3.20 8.71 8.20
N LYS A 184 -3.16 8.53 6.89
CA LYS A 184 -1.93 8.47 6.10
C LYS A 184 -2.01 9.46 4.92
N PRO A 185 -1.46 10.68 5.05
CA PRO A 185 -1.61 11.75 4.04
C PRO A 185 -1.17 11.35 2.63
N TYR A 186 -0.19 10.47 2.49
CA TYR A 186 0.27 9.99 1.18
C TYR A 186 -0.78 9.16 0.43
N LEU A 187 -1.85 8.70 1.08
CA LEU A 187 -2.95 8.00 0.40
C LEU A 187 -3.76 8.93 -0.51
N LEU A 188 -3.57 10.26 -0.45
CA LEU A 188 -4.06 11.20 -1.46
C LEU A 188 -3.55 10.87 -2.87
N LEU A 189 -2.41 10.18 -2.99
CA LEU A 189 -1.90 9.70 -4.28
C LEU A 189 -2.89 8.80 -5.02
N PHE A 190 -3.80 8.15 -4.32
CA PHE A 190 -4.86 7.38 -4.97
C PHE A 190 -5.83 8.24 -5.77
N PHE A 191 -5.87 9.58 -5.61
CA PHE A 191 -6.59 10.47 -6.51
C PHE A 191 -6.15 10.36 -7.97
N LEU A 192 -4.94 9.86 -8.25
CA LEU A 192 -4.50 9.54 -9.60
C LEU A 192 -5.49 8.64 -10.33
N SER A 193 -6.15 7.72 -9.65
CA SER A 193 -7.15 6.83 -10.26
C SER A 193 -8.37 7.58 -10.78
N GLY A 194 -8.86 8.55 -10.03
CA GLY A 194 -9.97 9.41 -10.45
C GLY A 194 -9.57 10.32 -11.61
N PHE A 195 -8.36 10.87 -11.56
CA PHE A 195 -7.83 11.70 -12.62
C PHE A 195 -7.72 10.95 -13.95
N VAL A 196 -7.21 9.72 -13.91
CA VAL A 196 -7.04 8.87 -15.09
C VAL A 196 -8.37 8.49 -15.75
N ILE A 197 -9.43 8.29 -14.95
CA ILE A 197 -10.75 7.94 -15.46
C ILE A 197 -11.52 9.16 -15.98
N TYR A 198 -11.52 10.26 -15.22
CA TYR A 198 -12.33 11.46 -15.50
C TYR A 198 -11.57 12.62 -16.13
N LYS A 199 -10.23 12.51 -16.26
CA LYS A 199 -9.36 13.54 -16.85
C LYS A 199 -9.59 14.94 -16.22
N ASN A 200 -9.67 15.96 -17.06
CA ASN A 200 -9.77 17.36 -16.62
C ASN A 200 -10.98 17.65 -15.71
N ASN A 201 -12.07 16.94 -15.88
CA ASN A 201 -13.26 17.14 -15.05
C ASN A 201 -13.00 16.76 -13.57
N PHE A 202 -12.01 15.92 -13.30
CA PHE A 202 -11.71 15.51 -11.94
C PHE A 202 -10.91 16.56 -11.15
N PHE A 203 -10.22 17.48 -11.80
CA PHE A 203 -9.48 18.55 -11.12
C PHE A 203 -10.35 19.37 -10.17
N LYS A 204 -11.57 19.71 -10.57
CA LYS A 204 -12.50 20.45 -9.70
C LYS A 204 -12.80 19.71 -8.41
N TYR A 205 -12.90 18.40 -8.47
CA TYR A 205 -13.17 17.58 -7.29
C TYR A 205 -11.93 17.47 -6.40
N ILE A 206 -10.74 17.26 -6.98
CA ILE A 206 -9.49 17.25 -6.23
C ILE A 206 -9.30 18.58 -5.49
N PHE A 207 -9.43 19.70 -6.20
CA PHE A 207 -9.25 21.03 -5.62
C PHE A 207 -10.20 21.27 -4.44
N LYS A 208 -11.49 21.00 -4.60
CA LYS A 208 -12.46 21.09 -3.52
C LYS A 208 -12.11 20.18 -2.34
N SER A 209 -11.66 18.97 -2.62
CA SER A 209 -11.27 17.99 -1.60
C SER A 209 -10.04 18.42 -0.80
N LEU A 210 -9.05 18.99 -1.47
CA LEU A 210 -7.86 19.52 -0.82
C LEU A 210 -8.18 20.74 0.04
N ILE A 211 -9.01 21.66 -0.45
CA ILE A 211 -9.48 22.80 0.35
C ILE A 211 -10.23 22.31 1.60
N PHE A 212 -11.12 21.34 1.43
CA PHE A 212 -11.84 20.75 2.55
C PHE A 212 -10.92 20.10 3.58
N LEU A 213 -9.94 19.32 3.12
CA LEU A 213 -8.95 18.68 3.99
C LEU A 213 -8.10 19.72 4.74
N ILE A 214 -7.60 20.74 4.04
CA ILE A 214 -6.84 21.84 4.64
C ILE A 214 -7.71 22.56 5.67
N PHE A 215 -8.96 22.83 5.35
CA PHE A 215 -9.90 23.51 6.25
C PHE A 215 -10.14 22.72 7.54
N ILE A 216 -10.36 21.41 7.45
CA ILE A 216 -10.54 20.57 8.65
C ILE A 216 -9.27 20.54 9.49
N HIS A 217 -8.09 20.36 8.86
CA HIS A 217 -6.83 20.40 9.58
C HIS A 217 -6.57 21.77 10.21
N PHE A 218 -6.95 22.86 9.54
CA PHE A 218 -6.82 24.21 10.08
C PHE A 218 -7.73 24.41 11.30
N ILE A 219 -8.98 23.95 11.26
CA ILE A 219 -9.89 23.98 12.41
C ILE A 219 -9.27 23.20 13.58
N CYS A 220 -8.82 21.97 13.34
CA CYS A 220 -8.20 21.17 14.40
C CYS A 220 -6.91 21.81 14.95
N PHE A 221 -6.09 22.42 14.08
CA PHE A 221 -4.93 23.19 14.50
C PHE A 221 -5.32 24.38 15.39
N TYR A 222 -6.34 25.13 15.00
CA TYR A 222 -6.81 26.29 15.76
C TYR A 222 -7.23 25.92 17.19
N PHE A 223 -7.89 24.77 17.37
CA PHE A 223 -8.35 24.31 18.68
C PHE A 223 -7.27 23.54 19.48
N ASN A 224 -6.27 22.97 18.84
CA ASN A 224 -5.26 22.11 19.46
C ASN A 224 -3.87 22.37 18.87
N GLN A 225 -3.37 23.61 18.98
CA GLN A 225 -2.10 24.03 18.38
C GLN A 225 -0.92 23.19 18.87
N ASP A 226 -0.81 22.95 20.18
CA ASP A 226 0.27 22.16 20.76
C ASP A 226 0.32 20.74 20.24
N LEU A 227 -0.84 20.13 20.05
CA LEU A 227 -0.96 18.78 19.49
C LEU A 227 -0.39 18.69 18.06
N TYR A 228 -0.68 19.71 17.22
CA TYR A 228 -0.12 19.77 15.87
C TYR A 228 1.37 20.06 15.85
N LEU A 229 1.86 20.93 16.72
CA LEU A 229 3.29 21.22 16.83
C LEU A 229 4.06 19.97 17.27
N ASN A 230 3.53 19.19 18.22
CA ASN A 230 4.13 17.94 18.65
C ASN A 230 4.10 16.90 17.53
N TYR A 231 3.01 16.80 16.77
CA TYR A 231 2.95 15.97 15.56
C TYR A 231 4.05 16.31 14.56
N LEU A 232 4.23 17.61 14.25
CA LEU A 232 5.27 18.05 13.31
C LEU A 232 6.69 17.73 13.83
N LYS A 233 6.93 17.85 15.13
CA LYS A 233 8.21 17.44 15.75
C LYS A 233 8.47 15.96 15.54
N ILE A 234 7.47 15.09 15.77
CA ILE A 234 7.62 13.64 15.60
C ILE A 234 7.82 13.27 14.14
N ILE A 235 7.10 13.89 13.22
CA ILE A 235 7.34 13.65 11.78
C ILE A 235 8.77 14.04 11.41
N ASN A 236 9.27 15.17 11.90
CA ASN A 236 10.66 15.57 11.64
C ASN A 236 11.66 14.56 12.24
N ILE A 237 11.47 14.14 13.51
CA ILE A 237 12.31 13.12 14.14
C ILE A 237 12.23 11.81 13.39
N SER A 238 11.05 11.37 12.98
CA SER A 238 10.86 10.13 12.25
C SER A 238 11.54 10.15 10.88
N THR A 239 11.50 11.27 10.17
CA THR A 239 12.16 11.42 8.87
C THR A 239 13.68 11.49 8.98
N THR A 240 14.22 11.88 10.13
CA THR A 240 15.66 11.95 10.40
C THR A 240 16.20 10.75 11.17
N SER A 241 15.32 9.91 11.72
CA SER A 241 15.72 8.79 12.56
C SER A 241 16.26 7.59 11.76
N PHE A 242 17.09 6.80 12.44
CA PHE A 242 17.65 5.55 11.94
C PHE A 242 16.58 4.58 11.34
N PHE A 243 15.35 4.62 11.81
CA PHE A 243 14.28 3.74 11.35
C PHE A 243 13.95 3.94 9.87
N TYR A 244 13.97 5.19 9.39
CA TYR A 244 13.73 5.49 7.97
C TYR A 244 15.02 5.62 7.16
N THR A 245 16.17 5.79 7.83
CA THR A 245 17.46 5.94 7.16
C THR A 245 18.15 4.62 6.90
N ASN A 246 17.76 3.53 7.58
CA ASN A 246 18.34 2.21 7.34
C ASN A 246 17.51 1.36 6.40
N PHE A 247 18.23 0.70 5.52
CA PHE A 247 17.74 -0.32 4.63
C PHE A 247 17.09 -1.44 5.46
N GLY A 248 15.79 -1.45 5.61
CA GLY A 248 15.10 -2.51 6.34
C GLY A 248 13.79 -2.14 6.99
N SER A 249 13.50 -0.85 7.16
CA SER A 249 12.24 -0.42 7.77
C SER A 249 11.20 0.09 6.78
N GLY A 250 11.62 0.63 5.63
CA GLY A 250 10.73 1.05 4.55
C GLY A 250 11.17 0.46 3.22
N ILE A 251 10.23 -0.04 2.45
CA ILE A 251 10.45 -0.61 1.11
C ILE A 251 10.25 0.43 0.00
N GLY A 252 9.89 1.66 0.38
CA GLY A 252 9.65 2.76 -0.54
C GLY A 252 10.91 3.40 -1.09
N LEU A 253 10.71 4.40 -1.95
CA LEU A 253 11.81 5.12 -2.62
C LEU A 253 12.77 5.80 -1.64
N ILE A 254 12.27 6.28 -0.50
CA ILE A 254 13.13 6.89 0.52
C ILE A 254 14.06 5.85 1.16
N GLY A 255 13.52 4.73 1.61
CA GLY A 255 14.32 3.63 2.18
C GLY A 255 15.34 3.09 1.19
N LEU A 256 14.93 2.95 -0.09
CA LEU A 256 15.80 2.54 -1.17
C LEU A 256 16.94 3.54 -1.41
N GLY A 257 16.61 4.84 -1.52
CA GLY A 257 17.57 5.90 -1.71
C GLY A 257 18.59 5.95 -0.57
N ASN A 258 18.14 5.90 0.67
CA ASN A 258 19.00 5.85 1.85
C ASN A 258 19.94 4.63 1.83
N GLY A 259 19.43 3.46 1.49
CA GLY A 259 20.24 2.24 1.39
C GLY A 259 21.34 2.35 0.35
N LEU A 260 21.03 2.93 -0.82
CA LEU A 260 22.01 3.16 -1.88
C LEU A 260 23.07 4.18 -1.47
N PHE A 261 22.65 5.34 -0.94
CA PHE A 261 23.58 6.39 -0.53
C PHE A 261 24.47 5.96 0.63
N ASN A 262 23.95 5.25 1.62
CA ASN A 262 24.74 4.71 2.72
C ASN A 262 25.79 3.68 2.24
N LYS A 263 25.41 2.83 1.27
CA LYS A 263 26.31 1.83 0.72
C LYS A 263 27.45 2.43 -0.10
N PHE A 264 27.20 3.53 -0.80
CA PHE A 264 28.21 4.17 -1.65
C PHE A 264 29.02 5.27 -0.92
N GLN A 265 28.76 5.55 0.36
CA GLN A 265 29.44 6.59 1.17
C GLN A 265 29.54 7.95 0.45
N VAL A 266 28.59 8.25 -0.44
CA VAL A 266 28.65 9.43 -1.34
C VAL A 266 28.48 10.75 -0.57
N LEU A 267 27.99 10.69 0.68
CA LEU A 267 27.71 11.87 1.47
C LEU A 267 28.53 11.85 2.76
N ASN A 268 29.65 12.58 2.76
CA ASN A 268 30.33 12.95 4.01
C ASN A 268 29.51 14.02 4.74
N SER A 269 28.93 13.61 5.82
CA SER A 269 28.65 14.19 7.13
C SER A 269 27.86 15.51 7.32
N ASN A 270 27.66 16.39 6.36
CA ASN A 270 27.01 17.68 6.63
C ASN A 270 25.68 17.95 5.92
N TYR A 271 25.26 17.08 5.02
CA TYR A 271 23.92 17.15 4.46
C TYR A 271 23.00 16.23 5.22
N THR A 272 21.93 16.77 5.76
CA THR A 272 20.84 15.97 6.33
C THR A 272 20.24 15.16 5.18
N MET A 273 20.72 13.92 5.07
CA MET A 273 20.32 12.93 4.06
C MET A 273 18.81 12.89 3.76
N PRO A 274 17.91 13.10 4.75
CA PRO A 274 16.48 13.13 4.54
C PRO A 274 15.99 14.20 3.56
N GLN A 275 16.56 15.39 3.57
CA GLN A 275 16.10 16.48 2.68
C GLN A 275 16.43 16.21 1.21
N PHE A 276 17.62 15.72 0.94
CA PHE A 276 18.01 15.35 -0.42
C PHE A 276 17.14 14.23 -0.98
N ILE A 277 16.84 13.21 -0.16
CA ILE A 277 16.00 12.09 -0.56
C ILE A 277 14.56 12.53 -0.76
N GLN A 278 14.05 13.44 0.08
CA GLN A 278 12.72 14.03 -0.12
C GLN A 278 12.64 14.81 -1.44
N ILE A 279 13.65 15.61 -1.77
CA ILE A 279 13.71 16.33 -3.06
C ILE A 279 13.76 15.34 -4.23
N PHE A 280 14.59 14.33 -4.13
CA PHE A 280 14.69 13.28 -5.14
C PHE A 280 13.37 12.55 -5.33
N TRP A 281 12.70 12.18 -4.25
CA TRP A 281 11.38 11.57 -4.27
C TRP A 281 10.33 12.49 -4.93
N LEU A 282 10.25 13.76 -4.52
CA LEU A 282 9.34 14.74 -5.12
C LEU A 282 9.58 14.89 -6.63
N THR A 283 10.83 14.90 -7.05
CA THR A 283 11.20 14.96 -8.47
C THR A 283 10.71 13.72 -9.21
N ILE A 284 10.90 12.53 -8.66
CA ILE A 284 10.39 11.28 -9.23
C ILE A 284 8.86 11.28 -9.29
N VAL A 285 8.18 11.68 -8.21
CA VAL A 285 6.71 11.81 -8.18
C VAL A 285 6.24 12.71 -9.31
N PHE A 286 6.88 13.86 -9.46
CA PHE A 286 6.54 14.83 -10.50
C PHE A 286 6.73 14.26 -11.91
N ILE A 287 7.91 13.70 -12.21
CA ILE A 287 8.23 13.11 -13.52
C ILE A 287 7.27 11.96 -13.86
N PHE A 288 7.05 11.03 -12.93
CA PHE A 288 6.15 9.89 -13.17
C PHE A 288 4.69 10.33 -13.28
N SER A 289 4.26 11.31 -12.50
CA SER A 289 2.89 11.84 -12.61
C SER A 289 2.65 12.51 -13.95
N LEU A 290 3.62 13.30 -14.44
CA LEU A 290 3.57 13.90 -15.79
C LEU A 290 3.57 12.82 -16.87
N ALA A 291 4.53 11.89 -16.83
CA ALA A 291 4.61 10.81 -17.79
C ALA A 291 3.31 10.00 -17.83
N PHE A 292 2.70 9.76 -16.65
CA PHE A 292 1.45 9.04 -16.55
C PHE A 292 0.27 9.81 -17.15
N ILE A 293 0.19 11.12 -16.95
CA ILE A 293 -0.83 11.98 -17.56
C ILE A 293 -0.77 11.90 -19.08
N PHE A 294 0.43 11.94 -19.68
CA PHE A 294 0.63 11.80 -21.12
C PHE A 294 0.37 10.37 -21.62
N TYR A 295 0.57 9.38 -20.76
CA TYR A 295 0.43 7.98 -21.12
C TYR A 295 -1.01 7.46 -21.13
N THR A 296 -1.96 8.15 -20.53
CA THR A 296 -3.35 7.69 -20.30
C THR A 296 -4.23 7.61 -21.55
N ASN A 297 -3.65 7.48 -22.75
CA ASN A 297 -4.40 7.26 -23.99
C ASN A 297 -4.87 5.81 -24.22
N ASP A 298 -4.72 4.91 -23.24
CA ASP A 298 -5.27 3.58 -23.33
C ASP A 298 -6.81 3.62 -23.32
N THR A 299 -7.45 2.85 -24.19
CA THR A 299 -8.93 2.75 -24.27
C THR A 299 -9.52 1.91 -23.14
N ASN A 300 -8.74 1.04 -22.51
CA ASN A 300 -9.22 0.14 -21.46
C ASN A 300 -9.14 0.81 -20.08
N ASN A 301 -10.28 1.24 -19.56
CA ASN A 301 -10.39 1.90 -18.27
C ASN A 301 -9.88 1.08 -17.08
N LYS A 302 -10.01 -0.25 -17.12
CA LYS A 302 -9.52 -1.11 -16.01
C LYS A 302 -8.00 -1.21 -16.00
N ARG A 303 -7.35 -1.27 -17.18
CA ARG A 303 -5.88 -1.23 -17.24
C ARG A 303 -5.35 0.10 -16.76
N LYS A 304 -5.96 1.22 -17.19
CA LYS A 304 -5.60 2.55 -16.67
C LYS A 304 -5.72 2.61 -15.16
N LEU A 305 -6.79 2.06 -14.62
CA LEU A 305 -7.01 1.98 -13.18
C LEU A 305 -5.86 1.22 -12.50
N CYS A 306 -5.50 0.04 -13.00
CA CYS A 306 -4.39 -0.74 -12.44
C CYS A 306 -3.07 0.05 -12.45
N TYR A 307 -2.74 0.72 -13.57
CA TYR A 307 -1.53 1.53 -13.65
C TYR A 307 -1.52 2.64 -12.61
N SER A 308 -2.65 3.34 -12.45
CA SER A 308 -2.75 4.41 -11.45
C SER A 308 -2.61 3.91 -10.01
N LEU A 309 -3.14 2.72 -9.71
CA LEU A 309 -3.06 2.12 -8.39
C LEU A 309 -1.63 1.65 -8.05
N ILE A 310 -0.94 1.03 -9.01
CA ILE A 310 0.46 0.65 -8.85
C ILE A 310 1.33 1.90 -8.68
N LEU A 311 1.10 2.94 -9.50
CA LEU A 311 1.83 4.19 -9.43
C LEU A 311 1.59 4.91 -8.09
N ALA A 312 0.36 4.97 -7.62
CA ALA A 312 0.03 5.58 -6.33
C ALA A 312 0.78 4.90 -5.16
N SER A 313 0.89 3.58 -5.18
CA SER A 313 1.68 2.85 -4.18
C SER A 313 3.18 3.07 -4.36
N PHE A 314 3.69 3.03 -5.60
CA PHE A 314 5.11 3.26 -5.88
C PHE A 314 5.59 4.65 -5.43
N LEU A 315 4.75 5.66 -5.61
CA LEU A 315 5.04 7.05 -5.24
C LEU A 315 4.87 7.32 -3.74
N ASN A 316 4.39 6.35 -2.97
CA ASN A 316 4.32 6.48 -1.51
C ASN A 316 5.75 6.59 -0.92
N PRO A 317 6.11 7.72 -0.27
CA PRO A 317 7.46 7.95 0.24
C PRO A 317 7.83 6.99 1.36
N TYR A 318 6.84 6.57 2.14
CA TYR A 318 6.97 5.70 3.31
C TYR A 318 6.30 4.35 3.08
N LEU A 319 6.44 3.82 1.87
CA LEU A 319 5.86 2.55 1.50
C LEU A 319 6.37 1.44 2.43
N MET A 320 5.45 0.79 3.10
CA MET A 320 5.70 -0.41 3.89
C MET A 320 5.10 -1.63 3.17
N ASN A 321 5.55 -2.83 3.53
CA ASN A 321 5.04 -4.05 2.91
C ASN A 321 3.51 -4.18 3.04
N TYR A 322 2.94 -3.82 4.17
CA TYR A 322 1.49 -3.85 4.40
C TYR A 322 0.69 -2.75 3.66
N ASP A 323 1.33 -1.85 2.92
CA ASP A 323 0.66 -0.86 2.06
C ASP A 323 0.46 -1.38 0.61
N LEU A 324 0.93 -2.59 0.29
CA LEU A 324 0.98 -3.13 -1.07
C LEU A 324 -0.29 -3.85 -1.53
N TYR A 325 -1.31 -4.04 -0.69
CA TYR A 325 -2.53 -4.78 -1.03
C TYR A 325 -3.14 -4.40 -2.38
N ILE A 326 -3.31 -3.11 -2.61
CA ILE A 326 -3.96 -2.58 -3.81
C ILE A 326 -3.09 -2.79 -5.06
N SER A 327 -1.78 -2.61 -4.92
CA SER A 327 -0.83 -2.86 -6.01
C SER A 327 -0.78 -4.33 -6.41
N ILE A 328 -0.74 -5.24 -5.43
CA ILE A 328 -0.75 -6.69 -5.68
C ILE A 328 -1.98 -7.08 -6.50
N ILE A 329 -3.16 -6.63 -6.08
CA ILE A 329 -4.42 -6.89 -6.79
C ILE A 329 -4.35 -6.36 -8.23
N SER A 330 -3.79 -5.18 -8.43
CA SER A 330 -3.65 -4.56 -9.75
C SER A 330 -2.68 -5.34 -10.64
N ILE A 331 -1.57 -5.84 -10.08
CA ILE A 331 -0.58 -6.67 -10.79
C ILE A 331 -1.20 -7.99 -11.23
N ILE A 332 -2.00 -8.63 -10.37
CA ILE A 332 -2.72 -9.87 -10.71
C ILE A 332 -3.62 -9.64 -11.92
N TYR A 333 -4.43 -8.58 -11.89
CA TYR A 333 -5.31 -8.25 -13.01
C TYR A 333 -4.53 -8.03 -14.31
N LEU A 334 -3.45 -7.26 -14.27
CA LEU A 334 -2.62 -7.00 -15.44
C LEU A 334 -1.97 -8.27 -15.98
N SER A 335 -1.56 -9.19 -15.12
CA SER A 335 -0.97 -10.47 -15.51
C SER A 335 -1.97 -11.38 -16.21
N GLU A 336 -3.22 -11.43 -15.73
CA GLU A 336 -4.31 -12.20 -16.35
C GLU A 336 -4.74 -11.64 -17.71
N ASN A 337 -4.68 -10.31 -17.85
CA ASN A 337 -5.17 -9.60 -19.03
C ASN A 337 -4.04 -9.06 -19.91
N SER A 338 -2.82 -9.59 -19.77
CA SER A 338 -1.71 -9.21 -20.64
C SER A 338 -1.92 -9.73 -22.05
N LEU A 339 -2.00 -8.82 -23.01
CA LEU A 339 -2.11 -9.11 -24.45
C LEU A 339 -0.80 -9.66 -25.06
N LEU A 340 0.19 -9.96 -24.21
CA LEU A 340 1.56 -10.26 -24.62
C LEU A 340 1.71 -11.58 -25.34
N TYR A 341 0.80 -12.51 -25.12
CA TYR A 341 0.98 -13.87 -25.63
C TYR A 341 -0.26 -14.35 -26.39
N LYS A 342 -0.04 -14.72 -27.64
CA LYS A 342 -1.05 -15.42 -28.47
C LYS A 342 -1.34 -16.83 -27.94
N ASN A 343 -0.49 -17.39 -27.10
CA ASN A 343 -0.61 -18.73 -26.57
C ASN A 343 -1.54 -18.76 -25.33
N LYS A 344 -2.73 -19.35 -25.49
CA LYS A 344 -3.74 -19.45 -24.43
C LYS A 344 -3.24 -20.18 -23.16
N THR A 345 -2.37 -21.17 -23.32
CA THR A 345 -1.80 -21.95 -22.19
C THR A 345 -0.85 -21.12 -21.37
N PHE A 346 0.02 -20.35 -22.01
CA PHE A 346 0.95 -19.46 -21.33
C PHE A 346 0.20 -18.35 -20.56
N ASN A 347 -0.82 -17.74 -21.16
CA ASN A 347 -1.61 -16.69 -20.49
C ASN A 347 -2.30 -17.18 -19.22
N LYS A 348 -2.65 -18.47 -19.14
CA LYS A 348 -3.23 -19.06 -17.91
C LYS A 348 -2.19 -19.39 -16.85
N LEU A 349 -0.98 -19.73 -17.24
CA LEU A 349 0.10 -20.11 -16.32
C LEU A 349 0.89 -18.90 -15.82
N PHE A 350 0.97 -17.84 -16.62
CA PHE A 350 1.76 -16.64 -16.29
C PHE A 350 1.34 -15.99 -14.97
N PRO A 351 0.03 -15.79 -14.66
CA PRO A 351 -0.37 -15.28 -13.35
C PRO A 351 0.12 -16.12 -12.18
N LEU A 352 0.14 -17.44 -12.34
CA LEU A 352 0.59 -18.37 -11.30
C LEU A 352 2.12 -18.32 -11.11
N PHE A 353 2.88 -18.21 -12.20
CA PHE A 353 4.34 -18.00 -12.12
C PHE A 353 4.67 -16.66 -11.48
N LEU A 354 3.94 -15.60 -11.87
CA LEU A 354 4.11 -14.29 -11.28
C LEU A 354 3.80 -14.31 -9.77
N LEU A 355 2.76 -15.06 -9.38
CA LEU A 355 2.41 -15.28 -8.01
C LEU A 355 3.55 -15.91 -7.22
N LEU A 356 4.05 -17.03 -7.71
CA LEU A 356 5.16 -17.73 -7.08
C LEU A 356 6.36 -16.78 -6.93
N PHE A 357 6.68 -16.04 -7.98
CA PHE A 357 7.78 -15.08 -7.98
C PHE A 357 7.56 -13.96 -6.94
N ILE A 358 6.39 -13.33 -6.91
CA ILE A 358 6.10 -12.26 -5.95
C ILE A 358 6.10 -12.78 -4.51
N THR A 359 5.67 -14.01 -4.28
CA THR A 359 5.66 -14.61 -2.93
C THR A 359 7.07 -14.87 -2.43
N THR A 360 8.01 -15.23 -3.32
CA THR A 360 9.40 -15.49 -2.97
C THR A 360 10.28 -14.25 -2.87
N ILE A 361 9.85 -13.11 -3.45
CA ILE A 361 10.60 -11.86 -3.37
C ILE A 361 10.48 -11.27 -1.97
N HIS A 362 11.63 -10.98 -1.36
CA HIS A 362 11.69 -10.25 -0.10
C HIS A 362 11.11 -8.83 -0.24
N ASP A 363 10.45 -8.33 0.79
CA ASP A 363 9.81 -7.01 0.84
C ASP A 363 10.72 -5.85 0.42
N LYS A 364 12.01 -5.91 0.74
CA LYS A 364 13.03 -4.92 0.34
C LYS A 364 13.11 -4.67 -1.17
N PHE A 365 12.72 -5.65 -1.98
CA PHE A 365 12.74 -5.53 -3.43
C PHE A 365 11.39 -5.10 -4.04
N ALA A 366 10.36 -4.91 -3.22
CA ALA A 366 9.02 -4.57 -3.71
C ALA A 366 9.01 -3.26 -4.50
N CYS A 367 9.75 -2.24 -4.08
CA CYS A 367 9.85 -0.96 -4.79
C CYS A 367 10.50 -1.14 -6.17
N PHE A 368 11.58 -1.89 -6.27
CA PHE A 368 12.22 -2.21 -7.55
C PHE A 368 11.31 -3.02 -8.46
N PHE A 369 10.59 -3.97 -7.88
CA PHE A 369 9.64 -4.76 -8.64
C PHE A 369 8.51 -3.89 -9.21
N LEU A 370 7.93 -3.00 -8.40
CA LEU A 370 6.90 -2.07 -8.87
C LEU A 370 7.42 -1.16 -9.99
N LEU A 371 8.65 -0.64 -9.85
CA LEU A 371 9.30 0.15 -10.88
C LEU A 371 9.50 -0.66 -12.17
N SER A 372 9.99 -1.89 -12.04
CA SER A 372 10.18 -2.79 -13.18
C SER A 372 8.87 -3.09 -13.90
N VAL A 373 7.78 -3.31 -13.17
CA VAL A 373 6.44 -3.50 -13.74
C VAL A 373 6.00 -2.25 -14.49
N ILE A 374 6.16 -1.06 -13.91
CA ILE A 374 5.80 0.21 -14.56
C ILE A 374 6.59 0.41 -15.85
N ILE A 375 7.91 0.21 -15.82
CA ILE A 375 8.79 0.34 -16.99
C ILE A 375 8.39 -0.67 -18.06
N PHE A 376 8.18 -1.93 -17.71
CA PHE A 376 7.79 -2.99 -18.63
C PHE A 376 6.47 -2.67 -19.32
N LEU A 377 5.46 -2.22 -18.59
CA LEU A 377 4.19 -1.82 -19.13
C LEU A 377 4.31 -0.62 -20.10
N PHE A 378 5.24 0.29 -19.82
CA PHE A 378 5.56 1.41 -20.67
C PHE A 378 6.17 0.97 -22.01
N PHE A 379 7.10 0.01 -21.98
CA PHE A 379 7.75 -0.54 -23.18
C PHE A 379 6.76 -1.28 -24.08
N ILE A 380 5.90 -2.12 -23.52
CA ILE A 380 4.95 -2.92 -24.30
C ILE A 380 4.01 -2.05 -25.12
N LYS A 381 3.50 -0.98 -24.53
CA LYS A 381 2.60 -0.07 -25.24
C LYS A 381 3.30 0.64 -26.42
N ASN A 382 4.54 1.05 -26.25
CA ASN A 382 5.28 1.70 -27.34
C ASN A 382 5.51 0.76 -28.50
N ILE A 383 5.79 -0.53 -28.25
CA ILE A 383 5.92 -1.56 -29.29
C ILE A 383 4.59 -1.80 -30.01
N SER A 384 3.45 -1.85 -29.29
CA SER A 384 2.14 -2.03 -29.91
C SER A 384 1.73 -0.85 -30.79
N ASN A 385 2.03 0.39 -30.37
CA ASN A 385 1.74 1.59 -31.13
C ASN A 385 2.60 1.72 -32.40
N LEU A 386 3.84 1.19 -32.38
CA LEU A 386 4.71 1.16 -33.56
C LEU A 386 4.20 0.16 -34.63
N LYS A 387 3.58 -0.95 -34.20
CA LYS A 387 2.97 -1.93 -35.13
C LYS A 387 1.68 -1.42 -35.77
N THR A 388 0.89 -0.63 -35.08
CA THR A 388 -0.36 -0.06 -35.60
C THR A 388 -0.15 1.13 -36.54
N LYS A 389 1.02 1.80 -36.52
CA LYS A 389 1.37 2.86 -37.47
C LYS A 389 1.98 2.36 -38.78
N LYS A 390 2.26 1.05 -38.90
CA LYS A 390 2.84 0.43 -40.11
C LYS A 390 1.80 -0.32 -40.96
N ILE A 391 0.52 -0.26 -40.60
CA ILE A 391 -0.62 -0.77 -41.35
C ILE A 391 -1.50 0.43 -41.75
#